data_874e128b5de595601bc6b1dd1d63f4fa
#
_entry.id   874e128b5de595601bc6b1dd1d63f4fa
#
_cell.length_a   1.000
_cell.length_b   1.000
_cell.length_c   1.000
_cell.angle_alpha   90.00
_cell.angle_beta   90.00
_cell.angle_gamma   90.00
#
_symmetry.space_group_name_H-M   'P 1'
#
loop_
_entity.id
_entity.type
_entity.pdbx_description
1 polymer ?
#
loop_
_entity_poly.entity_id
_entity_poly.type
_entity_poly.pdbx_seq_one_letter_code
_entity_poly.pdbx_strand_id
1 'polypeptide(L)'
;MEDMMSVRIPKRILNSLLSSMAAGVVPRTGAKYIAIGRSAEIAAICKDLENVAEGGSATRFLIGKYGCGKSFLIRLMQGYAVEKGFVCADADLSPERRLSSTNGGGLATYRELIRNLSTKASPDGGTLSQMISKWLSDIQYEVTQKGIFPDSPLFEKEVSARIYAVLREIETGVGAFDFARVIETYYLAWKDGDEHLQSDCLRWLRGEFGTKTQARAALSVSGIINDENWYDYIKLLAAFSRKIGYGGLVIFIDECVNLYKIPNRISRENNYEKILSIFNDTLQGKAEGLEIIFAGTPQFLEDTRRGLFSYEALRSRLVDNMFGKDPAAITSSGQMFGPIMRLARLSDDELLALLARVTVLFQRNYGAVDVKPEEMRDFLYFMLDRAGADTMITPREIIRAYLTALGLVMQSDGKRLPEIYKKEHSVLIPKQESKSVDFDPETIEF
;
A
#
# COMPACT_ATOMS: atom_id res chain seq x y z
N MET A 1 23.58 -4.32 16.43
CA MET A 1 23.67 -2.86 16.73
C MET A 1 24.82 -2.18 15.99
N GLU A 2 25.97 -2.83 15.82
CA GLU A 2 27.15 -2.26 15.12
C GLU A 2 26.88 -1.90 13.65
N ASP A 3 26.09 -2.69 12.93
CA ASP A 3 25.84 -2.52 11.48
C ASP A 3 25.03 -1.23 11.15
N MET A 4 24.19 -0.76 12.06
CA MET A 4 23.40 0.47 11.86
C MET A 4 24.19 1.75 12.14
N MET A 5 25.26 1.70 12.97
CA MET A 5 26.07 2.90 13.22
C MET A 5 26.80 3.41 11.98
N SER A 6 27.06 2.54 11.01
CA SER A 6 27.74 2.84 9.74
C SER A 6 26.82 3.41 8.66
N VAL A 7 25.50 3.18 8.72
CA VAL A 7 24.54 3.62 7.68
C VAL A 7 24.31 5.13 7.77
N ARG A 8 24.70 5.85 6.73
CA ARG A 8 24.43 7.29 6.61
C ARG A 8 22.97 7.53 6.22
N ILE A 9 22.16 8.01 7.17
CA ILE A 9 20.76 8.39 6.92
C ILE A 9 20.71 9.89 6.59
N PRO A 10 20.13 10.30 5.45
CA PRO A 10 19.94 11.71 5.15
C PRO A 10 19.11 12.40 6.23
N LYS A 11 19.54 13.59 6.67
CA LYS A 11 18.89 14.35 7.78
C LYS A 11 17.40 14.60 7.51
N ARG A 12 17.02 14.85 6.25
CA ARG A 12 15.61 15.02 5.84
C ARG A 12 14.77 13.77 6.14
N ILE A 13 15.29 12.59 5.81
CA ILE A 13 14.59 11.31 6.05
C ILE A 13 14.48 11.06 7.55
N LEU A 14 15.54 11.30 8.30
CA LEU A 14 15.57 11.12 9.76
C LEU A 14 14.56 12.03 10.47
N ASN A 15 14.51 13.31 10.10
CA ASN A 15 13.52 14.25 10.62
C ASN A 15 12.09 13.81 10.31
N SER A 16 11.80 13.46 9.05
CA SER A 16 10.47 13.01 8.63
C SER A 16 10.04 11.74 9.38
N LEU A 17 10.95 10.79 9.55
CA LEU A 17 10.73 9.55 10.27
C LEU A 17 10.36 9.81 11.74
N LEU A 18 11.19 10.57 12.46
CA LEU A 18 10.98 10.87 13.87
C LEU A 18 9.71 11.71 14.10
N SER A 19 9.44 12.71 13.24
CA SER A 19 8.23 13.52 13.31
C SER A 19 6.96 12.69 13.08
N SER A 20 6.97 11.78 12.11
CA SER A 20 5.83 10.87 11.85
C SER A 20 5.57 9.97 13.05
N MET A 21 6.63 9.37 13.63
CA MET A 21 6.51 8.52 14.82
C MET A 21 6.02 9.29 16.05
N ALA A 22 6.52 10.50 16.28
CA ALA A 22 6.08 11.37 17.37
C ALA A 22 4.61 11.79 17.21
N ALA A 23 4.14 12.01 15.98
CA ALA A 23 2.74 12.27 15.67
C ALA A 23 1.85 10.98 15.75
N GLY A 24 2.44 9.80 15.94
CA GLY A 24 1.72 8.54 15.97
C GLY A 24 1.18 8.12 14.60
N VAL A 25 1.80 8.53 13.49
CA VAL A 25 1.45 8.10 12.14
C VAL A 25 2.52 7.18 11.57
N VAL A 26 2.13 6.33 10.62
CA VAL A 26 3.08 5.45 9.95
C VAL A 26 3.98 6.28 9.03
N PRO A 27 5.31 6.19 9.17
CA PRO A 27 6.22 6.98 8.34
C PRO A 27 6.16 6.51 6.88
N ARG A 28 6.04 7.46 5.95
CA ARG A 28 6.08 7.18 4.50
C ARG A 28 7.50 6.92 4.02
N THR A 29 8.49 7.58 4.62
CA THR A 29 9.91 7.45 4.28
C THR A 29 10.70 6.96 5.47
N GLY A 30 11.73 6.16 5.23
CA GLY A 30 12.62 5.68 6.30
C GLY A 30 12.09 4.50 7.12
N ALA A 31 10.94 3.89 6.77
CA ALA A 31 10.39 2.73 7.47
C ALA A 31 11.40 1.57 7.62
N LYS A 32 12.28 1.37 6.63
CA LYS A 32 13.35 0.35 6.67
C LYS A 32 14.32 0.52 7.84
N TYR A 33 14.51 1.72 8.35
CA TYR A 33 15.40 1.98 9.48
C TYR A 33 14.82 1.57 10.84
N ILE A 34 13.53 1.29 10.89
CA ILE A 34 12.83 0.83 12.11
C ILE A 34 12.14 -0.53 11.93
N ALA A 35 12.41 -1.21 10.83
CA ALA A 35 11.89 -2.56 10.58
C ALA A 35 12.56 -3.56 11.52
N ILE A 36 11.76 -4.20 12.38
CA ILE A 36 12.18 -5.23 13.34
C ILE A 36 11.18 -6.38 13.25
N GLY A 37 11.69 -7.61 13.31
CA GLY A 37 10.86 -8.82 13.38
C GLY A 37 10.02 -9.12 12.14
N ARG A 38 10.43 -8.62 10.95
CA ARG A 38 9.64 -8.72 9.69
C ARG A 38 10.42 -9.31 8.51
N SER A 39 11.50 -10.00 8.80
CA SER A 39 12.39 -10.53 7.75
C SER A 39 11.73 -11.59 6.88
N ALA A 40 10.90 -12.46 7.47
CA ALA A 40 10.20 -13.51 6.73
C ALA A 40 9.14 -12.94 5.79
N GLU A 41 8.35 -11.97 6.26
CA GLU A 41 7.33 -11.29 5.47
C GLU A 41 7.96 -10.50 4.31
N ILE A 42 9.05 -9.78 4.58
CA ILE A 42 9.81 -9.06 3.55
C ILE A 42 10.36 -10.02 2.51
N ALA A 43 10.96 -11.14 2.93
CA ALA A 43 11.51 -12.13 2.02
C ALA A 43 10.43 -12.75 1.10
N ALA A 44 9.24 -13.04 1.65
CA ALA A 44 8.12 -13.57 0.88
C ALA A 44 7.66 -12.59 -0.21
N ILE A 45 7.50 -11.30 0.14
CA ILE A 45 7.11 -10.26 -0.84
C ILE A 45 8.23 -10.02 -1.86
N CYS A 46 9.50 -10.01 -1.45
CA CYS A 46 10.61 -9.88 -2.40
C CYS A 46 10.61 -10.99 -3.46
N LYS A 47 10.24 -12.22 -3.06
CA LYS A 47 10.11 -13.36 -3.98
C LYS A 47 8.92 -13.17 -4.94
N ASP A 48 7.80 -12.62 -4.45
CA ASP A 48 6.66 -12.30 -5.31
C ASP A 48 7.03 -11.21 -6.33
N LEU A 49 7.75 -10.16 -5.90
CA LEU A 49 8.24 -9.12 -6.79
C LEU A 49 9.16 -9.67 -7.90
N GLU A 50 10.00 -10.66 -7.60
CA GLU A 50 10.84 -11.33 -8.60
C GLU A 50 9.97 -12.06 -9.64
N ASN A 51 8.97 -12.84 -9.21
CA ASN A 51 8.01 -13.49 -10.10
C ASN A 51 7.24 -12.48 -10.97
N VAL A 52 6.78 -11.37 -10.38
CA VAL A 52 6.04 -10.32 -11.08
C VAL A 52 6.91 -9.60 -12.12
N ALA A 53 8.19 -9.35 -11.80
CA ALA A 53 9.15 -8.77 -12.75
C ALA A 53 9.38 -9.66 -13.97
N GLU A 54 9.32 -10.98 -13.80
CA GLU A 54 9.43 -11.97 -14.89
C GLU A 54 8.12 -12.14 -15.70
N GLY A 55 7.04 -11.44 -15.31
CA GLY A 55 5.75 -11.48 -15.99
C GLY A 55 4.70 -12.33 -15.28
N GLY A 56 5.03 -12.89 -14.14
CA GLY A 56 4.07 -13.55 -13.29
C GLY A 56 3.10 -12.57 -12.62
N SER A 57 2.29 -13.09 -11.72
CA SER A 57 1.38 -12.32 -10.90
C SER A 57 1.24 -12.95 -9.51
N ALA A 58 0.84 -12.15 -8.53
CA ALA A 58 0.67 -12.62 -7.16
C ALA A 58 -0.52 -11.95 -6.48
N THR A 59 -1.15 -12.68 -5.56
CA THR A 59 -2.14 -12.13 -4.63
C THR A 59 -1.85 -12.63 -3.22
N ARG A 60 -1.75 -11.71 -2.27
CA ARG A 60 -1.53 -12.01 -0.85
C ARG A 60 -2.62 -11.43 0.04
N PHE A 61 -2.87 -12.12 1.14
CA PHE A 61 -3.75 -11.67 2.22
C PHE A 61 -2.92 -11.45 3.48
N LEU A 62 -2.65 -10.19 3.81
CA LEU A 62 -1.94 -9.79 5.03
C LEU A 62 -2.93 -9.70 6.19
N ILE A 63 -2.94 -10.72 7.04
CA ILE A 63 -3.94 -10.87 8.10
C ILE A 63 -3.30 -10.68 9.47
N GLY A 64 -3.86 -9.76 10.24
CA GLY A 64 -3.38 -9.53 11.61
C GLY A 64 -4.33 -8.69 12.44
N LYS A 65 -4.25 -8.85 13.77
CA LYS A 65 -5.06 -8.08 14.71
C LYS A 65 -4.79 -6.58 14.59
N TYR A 66 -5.69 -5.75 15.12
CA TYR A 66 -5.45 -4.31 15.20
C TYR A 66 -4.14 -4.05 15.97
N GLY A 67 -3.36 -3.09 15.48
CA GLY A 67 -2.09 -2.70 16.12
C GLY A 67 -0.90 -3.64 15.89
N CYS A 68 -1.02 -4.76 15.16
CA CYS A 68 0.12 -5.65 14.87
C CYS A 68 1.12 -5.10 13.84
N GLY A 69 0.85 -3.93 13.21
CA GLY A 69 1.76 -3.29 12.28
C GLY A 69 1.48 -3.54 10.80
N LYS A 70 0.26 -3.93 10.40
CA LYS A 70 -0.12 -4.14 8.97
C LYS A 70 0.22 -2.95 8.09
N SER A 71 -0.30 -1.77 8.42
CA SER A 71 -0.06 -0.56 7.62
C SER A 71 1.42 -0.14 7.61
N PHE A 72 2.18 -0.44 8.69
CA PHE A 72 3.63 -0.27 8.70
C PHE A 72 4.32 -1.21 7.71
N LEU A 73 3.95 -2.48 7.71
CA LEU A 73 4.51 -3.47 6.77
C LEU A 73 4.14 -3.12 5.32
N ILE A 74 2.91 -2.66 5.03
CA ILE A 74 2.51 -2.15 3.72
C ILE A 74 3.46 -1.03 3.25
N ARG A 75 3.70 -0.02 4.09
CA ARG A 75 4.62 1.09 3.75
C ARG A 75 6.06 0.62 3.54
N LEU A 76 6.50 -0.34 4.33
CA LEU A 76 7.81 -0.95 4.20
C LEU A 76 7.95 -1.70 2.85
N MET A 77 6.97 -2.54 2.51
CA MET A 77 6.92 -3.29 1.25
C MET A 77 6.82 -2.36 0.04
N GLN A 78 5.99 -1.31 0.13
CA GLN A 78 5.90 -0.27 -0.90
C GLN A 78 7.27 0.38 -1.15
N GLY A 79 8.01 0.69 -0.08
CA GLY A 79 9.37 1.23 -0.20
C GLY A 79 10.32 0.27 -0.93
N TYR A 80 10.30 -1.03 -0.59
CA TYR A 80 11.11 -2.03 -1.28
C TYR A 80 10.73 -2.20 -2.75
N ALA A 81 9.44 -2.27 -3.07
CA ALA A 81 8.95 -2.40 -4.44
C ALA A 81 9.38 -1.20 -5.29
N VAL A 82 9.21 0.02 -4.78
CA VAL A 82 9.63 1.26 -5.45
C VAL A 82 11.16 1.31 -5.66
N GLU A 83 11.96 0.88 -4.66
CA GLU A 83 13.43 0.79 -4.80
C GLU A 83 13.84 -0.23 -5.87
N LYS A 84 13.09 -1.32 -6.03
CA LYS A 84 13.28 -2.34 -7.09
C LYS A 84 12.71 -1.92 -8.46
N GLY A 85 12.18 -0.71 -8.60
CA GLY A 85 11.70 -0.18 -9.88
C GLY A 85 10.26 -0.54 -10.23
N PHE A 86 9.43 -0.92 -9.26
CA PHE A 86 8.00 -1.13 -9.45
C PHE A 86 7.21 0.16 -9.35
N VAL A 87 6.05 0.18 -9.99
CA VAL A 87 4.98 1.14 -9.71
C VAL A 87 4.16 0.62 -8.55
N CYS A 88 3.84 1.47 -7.58
CA CYS A 88 3.04 1.09 -6.42
C CYS A 88 1.79 1.96 -6.33
N ALA A 89 0.69 1.39 -5.82
CA ALA A 89 -0.52 2.11 -5.47
C ALA A 89 -1.11 1.56 -4.18
N ASP A 90 -1.78 2.42 -3.42
CA ASP A 90 -2.49 2.00 -2.22
C ASP A 90 -3.89 2.61 -2.13
N ALA A 91 -4.80 1.88 -1.51
CA ALA A 91 -6.14 2.37 -1.17
C ALA A 91 -6.63 1.76 0.14
N ASP A 92 -7.22 2.61 0.99
CA ASP A 92 -7.91 2.17 2.19
C ASP A 92 -9.40 2.00 1.86
N LEU A 93 -9.93 0.80 2.08
CA LEU A 93 -11.37 0.57 1.92
C LEU A 93 -12.17 1.31 3.00
N SER A 94 -13.36 1.76 2.61
CA SER A 94 -14.29 2.49 3.47
C SER A 94 -15.73 2.15 3.07
N PRO A 95 -16.75 2.68 3.74
CA PRO A 95 -18.13 2.56 3.29
C PRO A 95 -18.36 3.04 1.84
N GLU A 96 -17.60 4.06 1.39
CA GLU A 96 -17.68 4.66 0.05
C GLU A 96 -16.74 3.99 -0.95
N ARG A 97 -15.62 3.44 -0.49
CA ARG A 97 -14.62 2.74 -1.29
C ARG A 97 -14.68 1.24 -1.07
N ARG A 98 -15.21 0.52 -2.04
CA ARG A 98 -15.39 -0.94 -2.03
C ARG A 98 -14.75 -1.54 -3.28
N LEU A 99 -14.78 -2.86 -3.40
CA LEU A 99 -14.33 -3.54 -4.62
C LEU A 99 -15.46 -3.72 -5.63
N SER A 100 -16.70 -3.75 -5.15
CA SER A 100 -17.92 -3.85 -5.95
C SER A 100 -19.06 -3.14 -5.24
N SER A 101 -19.77 -2.28 -5.95
CA SER A 101 -21.02 -1.66 -5.47
C SER A 101 -21.85 -1.14 -6.66
N THR A 102 -23.12 -0.89 -6.43
CA THR A 102 -24.00 -0.24 -7.41
C THR A 102 -23.86 1.28 -7.42
N ASN A 103 -23.16 1.85 -6.45
CA ASN A 103 -23.09 3.29 -6.20
C ASN A 103 -21.68 3.88 -6.46
N GLY A 104 -20.86 3.26 -7.29
CA GLY A 104 -19.56 3.80 -7.65
C GLY A 104 -18.41 3.48 -6.67
N GLY A 105 -18.59 2.51 -5.75
CA GLY A 105 -17.59 2.19 -4.74
C GLY A 105 -16.32 1.55 -5.31
N GLY A 106 -16.43 0.72 -6.34
CA GLY A 106 -15.28 0.14 -7.05
C GLY A 106 -14.53 1.21 -7.85
N LEU A 107 -15.26 2.08 -8.52
CA LEU A 107 -14.68 3.23 -9.21
C LEU A 107 -13.99 4.19 -8.23
N ALA A 108 -14.55 4.38 -7.03
CA ALA A 108 -13.91 5.20 -6.00
C ALA A 108 -12.58 4.59 -5.51
N THR A 109 -12.53 3.27 -5.35
CA THR A 109 -11.29 2.55 -5.05
C THR A 109 -10.27 2.67 -6.18
N TYR A 110 -10.69 2.52 -7.44
CA TYR A 110 -9.83 2.74 -8.59
C TYR A 110 -9.22 4.15 -8.62
N ARG A 111 -10.07 5.18 -8.44
CA ARG A 111 -9.60 6.59 -8.42
C ARG A 111 -8.58 6.83 -7.32
N GLU A 112 -8.77 6.22 -6.16
CA GLU A 112 -7.80 6.31 -5.06
C GLU A 112 -6.48 5.64 -5.44
N LEU A 113 -6.51 4.44 -6.03
CA LEU A 113 -5.32 3.73 -6.51
C LEU A 113 -4.56 4.57 -7.54
N ILE A 114 -5.25 5.13 -8.54
CA ILE A 114 -4.59 5.96 -9.56
C ILE A 114 -4.02 7.25 -8.98
N ARG A 115 -4.70 7.88 -8.02
CA ARG A 115 -4.20 9.07 -7.32
C ARG A 115 -2.93 8.77 -6.53
N ASN A 116 -2.86 7.60 -5.91
CA ASN A 116 -1.75 7.15 -5.07
C ASN A 116 -0.67 6.39 -5.85
N LEU A 117 -0.76 6.34 -7.19
CA LEU A 117 0.32 5.76 -8.01
C LEU A 117 1.64 6.45 -7.71
N SER A 118 2.63 5.69 -7.31
CA SER A 118 3.94 6.16 -6.90
C SER A 118 5.07 5.38 -7.56
N THR A 119 6.18 6.05 -7.78
CA THR A 119 7.42 5.48 -8.32
C THR A 119 8.61 6.02 -7.53
N LYS A 120 9.81 5.54 -7.83
CA LYS A 120 11.04 6.06 -7.21
C LYS A 120 11.24 7.56 -7.47
N ALA A 121 10.81 8.06 -8.63
CA ALA A 121 10.91 9.48 -8.98
C ALA A 121 9.83 10.33 -8.27
N SER A 122 8.65 9.76 -8.02
CA SER A 122 7.52 10.43 -7.38
C SER A 122 6.90 9.52 -6.29
N PRO A 123 7.51 9.47 -5.10
CA PRO A 123 7.09 8.57 -4.02
C PRO A 123 5.80 9.02 -3.32
N ASP A 124 5.39 10.27 -3.49
CA ASP A 124 4.22 10.86 -2.82
C ASP A 124 2.90 10.64 -3.57
N GLY A 125 2.94 9.98 -4.74
CA GLY A 125 1.77 9.69 -5.57
C GLY A 125 1.65 10.61 -6.79
N GLY A 126 0.56 10.44 -7.56
CA GLY A 126 0.24 11.28 -8.72
C GLY A 126 1.15 11.08 -9.94
N THR A 127 1.87 9.97 -10.02
CA THR A 127 2.93 9.78 -11.02
C THR A 127 2.45 9.41 -12.43
N LEU A 128 1.13 9.22 -12.66
CA LEU A 128 0.61 8.71 -13.94
C LEU A 128 1.09 9.52 -15.15
N SER A 129 0.96 10.85 -15.12
CA SER A 129 1.42 11.72 -16.20
C SER A 129 2.93 11.67 -16.40
N GLN A 130 3.68 11.64 -15.29
CA GLN A 130 5.14 11.57 -15.34
C GLN A 130 5.63 10.23 -15.93
N MET A 131 4.95 9.12 -15.63
CA MET A 131 5.27 7.81 -16.22
C MET A 131 5.10 7.83 -17.74
N ILE A 132 3.97 8.36 -18.23
CA ILE A 132 3.69 8.43 -19.66
C ILE A 132 4.68 9.39 -20.35
N SER A 133 4.87 10.59 -19.82
CA SER A 133 5.78 11.58 -20.39
C SER A 133 7.24 11.11 -20.42
N LYS A 134 7.68 10.43 -19.34
CA LYS A 134 9.02 9.83 -19.29
C LYS A 134 9.18 8.78 -20.38
N TRP A 135 8.25 7.85 -20.51
CA TRP A 135 8.27 6.82 -21.53
C TRP A 135 8.30 7.39 -22.94
N LEU A 136 7.49 8.42 -23.24
CA LEU A 136 7.52 9.11 -24.53
C LEU A 136 8.89 9.74 -24.81
N SER A 137 9.50 10.35 -23.79
CA SER A 137 10.85 10.91 -23.90
C SER A 137 11.91 9.83 -24.11
N ASP A 138 11.78 8.70 -23.41
CA ASP A 138 12.70 7.56 -23.57
C ASP A 138 12.64 6.99 -25.01
N ILE A 139 11.44 6.86 -25.60
CA ILE A 139 11.26 6.44 -27.00
C ILE A 139 11.95 7.43 -27.97
N GLN A 140 11.73 8.73 -27.78
CA GLN A 140 12.37 9.75 -28.61
C GLN A 140 13.89 9.70 -28.52
N TYR A 141 14.40 9.53 -27.30
CA TYR A 141 15.84 9.35 -27.08
C TYR A 141 16.39 8.12 -27.81
N GLU A 142 15.71 6.98 -27.72
CA GLU A 142 16.11 5.76 -28.42
C GLU A 142 16.11 5.91 -29.96
N VAL A 143 15.13 6.63 -30.52
CA VAL A 143 15.09 6.94 -31.97
C VAL A 143 16.27 7.84 -32.36
N THR A 144 16.58 8.82 -31.53
CA THR A 144 17.75 9.69 -31.75
C THR A 144 19.06 8.91 -31.70
N GLN A 145 19.21 7.94 -30.80
CA GLN A 145 20.40 7.08 -30.73
C GLN A 145 20.60 6.20 -31.97
N LYS A 146 19.53 5.96 -32.75
CA LYS A 146 19.63 5.31 -34.08
C LYS A 146 20.03 6.24 -35.22
N GLY A 147 20.37 7.50 -34.92
CA GLY A 147 20.75 8.51 -35.90
C GLY A 147 19.57 9.18 -36.61
N ILE A 148 18.35 9.02 -36.12
CA ILE A 148 17.14 9.70 -36.64
C ILE A 148 16.84 10.86 -35.70
N PHE A 149 17.14 12.08 -36.13
CA PHE A 149 17.00 13.29 -35.32
C PHE A 149 15.62 13.95 -35.47
N PRO A 150 15.19 14.79 -34.51
CA PRO A 150 13.84 15.40 -34.49
C PRO A 150 13.48 16.23 -35.74
N ASP A 151 14.46 16.75 -36.47
CA ASP A 151 14.28 17.49 -37.72
C ASP A 151 14.09 16.58 -38.95
N SER A 152 14.27 15.27 -38.78
CA SER A 152 14.08 14.29 -39.86
C SER A 152 12.58 13.97 -40.04
N PRO A 153 12.06 13.91 -41.28
CA PRO A 153 10.69 13.45 -41.56
C PRO A 153 10.40 12.03 -41.10
N LEU A 154 11.45 11.22 -40.87
CA LEU A 154 11.34 9.85 -40.38
C LEU A 154 11.18 9.75 -38.86
N PHE A 155 11.55 10.79 -38.12
CA PHE A 155 11.56 10.77 -36.65
C PHE A 155 10.17 10.48 -36.07
N GLU A 156 9.18 11.23 -36.48
CA GLU A 156 7.80 11.05 -36.02
C GLU A 156 7.22 9.68 -36.37
N LYS A 157 7.51 9.23 -37.59
CA LYS A 157 7.07 7.90 -38.05
C LYS A 157 7.65 6.79 -37.20
N GLU A 158 8.93 6.88 -36.85
CA GLU A 158 9.62 5.86 -36.04
C GLU A 158 9.16 5.91 -34.58
N VAL A 159 8.99 7.11 -34.00
CA VAL A 159 8.44 7.26 -32.65
C VAL A 159 7.02 6.68 -32.55
N SER A 160 6.13 7.06 -33.48
CA SER A 160 4.75 6.53 -33.52
C SER A 160 4.74 5.01 -33.69
N ALA A 161 5.57 4.47 -34.60
CA ALA A 161 5.64 3.01 -34.79
C ALA A 161 6.01 2.26 -33.52
N ARG A 162 6.88 2.82 -32.69
CA ARG A 162 7.28 2.21 -31.40
C ARG A 162 6.18 2.30 -30.37
N ILE A 163 5.50 3.45 -30.26
CA ILE A 163 4.34 3.60 -29.38
C ILE A 163 3.28 2.55 -29.75
N TYR A 164 2.95 2.45 -31.05
CA TYR A 164 1.98 1.44 -31.52
C TYR A 164 2.44 0.01 -31.26
N ALA A 165 3.71 -0.31 -31.41
CA ALA A 165 4.22 -1.65 -31.11
C ALA A 165 3.97 -2.03 -29.64
N VAL A 166 4.24 -1.14 -28.70
CA VAL A 166 3.97 -1.36 -27.28
C VAL A 166 2.47 -1.48 -27.00
N LEU A 167 1.65 -0.61 -27.58
CA LEU A 167 0.21 -0.60 -27.35
C LEU A 167 -0.48 -1.86 -27.91
N ARG A 168 -0.05 -2.36 -29.07
CA ARG A 168 -0.57 -3.62 -29.65
C ARG A 168 -0.31 -4.84 -28.78
N GLU A 169 0.79 -4.86 -28.06
CA GLU A 169 1.10 -5.97 -27.15
C GLU A 169 0.17 -6.01 -25.93
N ILE A 170 -0.49 -4.89 -25.63
CA ILE A 170 -1.41 -4.74 -24.49
C ILE A 170 -2.88 -4.86 -24.94
N GLU A 171 -3.17 -4.83 -26.23
CA GLU A 171 -4.54 -4.84 -26.81
C GLU A 171 -5.33 -6.15 -26.58
N THR A 172 -4.98 -6.94 -25.58
CA THR A 172 -5.69 -8.19 -25.24
C THR A 172 -6.52 -8.00 -23.98
N GLY A 173 -7.82 -7.69 -24.13
CA GLY A 173 -8.73 -7.63 -22.99
C GLY A 173 -9.81 -6.57 -23.09
N VAL A 174 -10.67 -6.53 -22.09
CA VAL A 174 -11.75 -5.55 -21.98
C VAL A 174 -11.17 -4.14 -21.83
N GLY A 175 -11.57 -3.24 -22.69
CA GLY A 175 -11.14 -1.84 -22.65
C GLY A 175 -9.74 -1.56 -23.21
N ALA A 176 -9.02 -2.58 -23.68
CA ALA A 176 -7.64 -2.43 -24.17
C ALA A 176 -7.54 -1.47 -25.35
N PHE A 177 -8.48 -1.54 -26.29
CA PHE A 177 -8.54 -0.64 -27.45
C PHE A 177 -8.72 0.83 -27.04
N ASP A 178 -9.66 1.10 -26.12
CA ASP A 178 -9.88 2.48 -25.61
C ASP A 178 -8.66 2.98 -24.83
N PHE A 179 -8.02 2.10 -24.02
CA PHE A 179 -6.80 2.42 -23.29
C PHE A 179 -5.66 2.81 -24.26
N ALA A 180 -5.41 1.99 -25.27
CA ALA A 180 -4.38 2.24 -26.27
C ALA A 180 -4.64 3.55 -27.01
N ARG A 181 -5.90 3.80 -27.41
CA ARG A 181 -6.31 5.02 -28.08
C ARG A 181 -6.11 6.28 -27.21
N VAL A 182 -6.39 6.19 -25.91
CA VAL A 182 -6.17 7.32 -24.99
C VAL A 182 -4.69 7.63 -24.84
N ILE A 183 -3.82 6.62 -24.74
CA ILE A 183 -2.37 6.82 -24.68
C ILE A 183 -1.83 7.41 -26.00
N GLU A 184 -2.33 6.93 -27.15
CA GLU A 184 -2.00 7.50 -28.46
C GLU A 184 -2.44 8.97 -28.56
N THR A 185 -3.68 9.26 -28.18
CA THR A 185 -4.22 10.64 -28.17
C THR A 185 -3.41 11.54 -27.24
N TYR A 186 -2.98 11.02 -26.07
CA TYR A 186 -2.10 11.76 -25.17
C TYR A 186 -0.76 12.11 -25.83
N TYR A 187 -0.16 11.15 -26.58
CA TYR A 187 1.08 11.42 -27.31
C TYR A 187 0.92 12.51 -28.38
N LEU A 188 -0.15 12.44 -29.19
CA LEU A 188 -0.43 13.46 -30.21
C LEU A 188 -0.65 14.84 -29.57
N ALA A 189 -1.45 14.91 -28.51
CA ALA A 189 -1.69 16.13 -27.76
C ALA A 189 -0.41 16.69 -27.12
N TRP A 190 0.45 15.81 -26.59
CA TRP A 190 1.74 16.22 -26.04
C TRP A 190 2.68 16.80 -27.09
N LYS A 191 2.71 16.19 -28.27
CA LYS A 191 3.48 16.66 -29.42
C LYS A 191 3.00 18.03 -29.91
N ASP A 192 1.69 18.21 -30.03
CA ASP A 192 1.09 19.42 -30.57
C ASP A 192 0.95 20.54 -29.51
N GLY A 193 1.32 20.25 -28.24
CA GLY A 193 1.21 21.20 -27.13
C GLY A 193 -0.24 21.45 -26.67
N ASP A 194 -1.17 20.55 -26.99
CA ASP A 194 -2.58 20.65 -26.57
C ASP A 194 -2.74 20.13 -25.12
N GLU A 195 -2.54 21.03 -24.16
CA GLU A 195 -2.67 20.72 -22.73
C GLU A 195 -4.10 20.31 -22.33
N HIS A 196 -5.11 20.84 -23.05
CA HIS A 196 -6.51 20.50 -22.77
C HIS A 196 -6.79 19.04 -23.12
N LEU A 197 -6.38 18.60 -24.31
CA LEU A 197 -6.55 17.22 -24.74
C LEU A 197 -5.69 16.24 -23.90
N GLN A 198 -4.47 16.64 -23.51
CA GLN A 198 -3.67 15.87 -22.53
C GLN A 198 -4.41 15.70 -21.20
N SER A 199 -5.01 16.79 -20.69
CA SER A 199 -5.80 16.76 -19.46
C SER A 199 -6.99 15.81 -19.57
N ASP A 200 -7.71 15.83 -20.69
CA ASP A 200 -8.84 14.94 -20.93
C ASP A 200 -8.40 13.46 -21.00
N CYS A 201 -7.27 13.14 -21.61
CA CYS A 201 -6.71 11.80 -21.59
C CYS A 201 -6.41 11.34 -20.16
N LEU A 202 -5.78 12.19 -19.34
CA LEU A 202 -5.50 11.86 -17.94
C LEU A 202 -6.77 11.74 -17.10
N ARG A 203 -7.79 12.56 -17.34
CA ARG A 203 -9.09 12.44 -16.69
C ARG A 203 -9.76 11.09 -17.00
N TRP A 204 -9.67 10.65 -18.26
CA TRP A 204 -10.20 9.36 -18.64
C TRP A 204 -9.46 8.21 -17.92
N LEU A 205 -8.14 8.23 -17.93
CA LEU A 205 -7.31 7.24 -17.23
C LEU A 205 -7.54 7.24 -15.70
N ARG A 206 -7.96 8.37 -15.12
CA ARG A 206 -8.35 8.48 -13.71
C ARG A 206 -9.77 8.04 -13.41
N GLY A 207 -10.56 7.67 -14.45
CA GLY A 207 -11.96 7.30 -14.28
C GLY A 207 -12.85 8.49 -13.94
N GLU A 208 -12.53 9.70 -14.36
CA GLU A 208 -13.22 10.94 -13.99
C GLU A 208 -14.34 11.33 -14.97
N PHE A 209 -14.52 10.63 -16.08
CA PHE A 209 -15.65 10.84 -16.97
C PHE A 209 -16.94 10.24 -16.38
N GLY A 210 -18.00 11.05 -16.31
CA GLY A 210 -19.30 10.61 -15.76
C GLY A 210 -20.14 9.82 -16.77
N THR A 211 -19.97 10.06 -18.08
CA THR A 211 -20.76 9.41 -19.13
C THR A 211 -19.91 9.01 -20.34
N LYS A 212 -20.34 7.93 -21.02
CA LYS A 212 -19.72 7.48 -22.27
C LYS A 212 -19.82 8.55 -23.38
N THR A 213 -20.90 9.32 -23.40
CA THR A 213 -21.12 10.40 -24.39
C THR A 213 -20.05 11.49 -24.26
N GLN A 214 -19.74 11.92 -23.03
CA GLN A 214 -18.68 12.90 -22.78
C GLN A 214 -17.31 12.37 -23.21
N ALA A 215 -16.98 11.15 -22.82
CA ALA A 215 -15.71 10.53 -23.18
C ALA A 215 -15.57 10.34 -24.70
N ARG A 216 -16.65 9.96 -25.39
CA ARG A 216 -16.67 9.81 -26.84
C ARG A 216 -16.48 11.14 -27.55
N ALA A 217 -17.12 12.20 -27.06
CA ALA A 217 -16.97 13.54 -27.63
C ALA A 217 -15.55 14.09 -27.48
N ALA A 218 -14.92 13.86 -26.31
CA ALA A 218 -13.58 14.37 -26.01
C ALA A 218 -12.45 13.53 -26.66
N LEU A 219 -12.55 12.20 -26.62
CA LEU A 219 -11.43 11.28 -26.92
C LEU A 219 -11.76 10.24 -28.00
N SER A 220 -12.97 10.25 -28.55
CA SER A 220 -13.46 9.24 -29.50
C SER A 220 -13.35 7.78 -29.00
N VAL A 221 -13.46 7.56 -27.69
CA VAL A 221 -13.49 6.25 -27.04
C VAL A 221 -14.91 5.70 -26.93
N SER A 222 -15.05 4.38 -26.82
CA SER A 222 -16.34 3.70 -26.72
C SER A 222 -16.82 3.48 -25.29
N GLY A 223 -15.91 3.45 -24.33
CA GLY A 223 -16.16 3.14 -22.94
C GLY A 223 -15.60 4.17 -21.95
N ILE A 224 -16.01 3.99 -20.70
CA ILE A 224 -15.44 4.69 -19.53
C ILE A 224 -15.10 3.66 -18.47
N ILE A 225 -14.20 4.03 -17.58
CA ILE A 225 -13.87 3.24 -16.40
C ILE A 225 -15.00 3.38 -15.38
N ASN A 226 -15.54 2.26 -14.91
CA ASN A 226 -16.69 2.19 -14.01
C ASN A 226 -16.53 1.07 -12.96
N ASP A 227 -17.56 0.85 -12.14
CA ASP A 227 -17.57 -0.19 -11.09
C ASP A 227 -17.39 -1.62 -11.60
N GLU A 228 -17.77 -1.91 -12.84
CA GLU A 228 -17.72 -3.26 -13.40
C GLU A 228 -16.33 -3.59 -13.92
N ASN A 229 -15.69 -2.62 -14.63
CA ASN A 229 -14.47 -2.84 -15.41
C ASN A 229 -13.19 -2.26 -14.81
N TRP A 230 -13.23 -1.59 -13.68
CA TRP A 230 -12.06 -0.93 -13.09
C TRP A 230 -10.85 -1.86 -12.91
N TYR A 231 -11.10 -3.13 -12.57
CA TYR A 231 -10.04 -4.10 -12.38
C TYR A 231 -9.37 -4.50 -13.71
N ASP A 232 -10.12 -4.52 -14.82
CA ASP A 232 -9.54 -4.78 -16.14
C ASP A 232 -8.56 -3.65 -16.52
N TYR A 233 -8.89 -2.40 -16.20
CA TYR A 233 -7.96 -1.27 -16.39
C TYR A 233 -6.74 -1.31 -15.46
N ILE A 234 -6.86 -1.87 -14.27
CA ILE A 234 -5.69 -2.16 -13.41
C ILE A 234 -4.77 -3.19 -14.08
N LYS A 235 -5.31 -4.26 -14.67
CA LYS A 235 -4.50 -5.24 -15.42
C LYS A 235 -3.80 -4.60 -16.62
N LEU A 236 -4.50 -3.76 -17.38
CA LEU A 236 -3.91 -3.01 -18.49
C LEU A 236 -2.79 -2.07 -18.02
N LEU A 237 -2.99 -1.38 -16.90
CA LEU A 237 -1.97 -0.51 -16.33
C LEU A 237 -0.75 -1.30 -15.85
N ALA A 238 -0.93 -2.50 -15.29
CA ALA A 238 0.17 -3.38 -14.90
C ALA A 238 0.99 -3.83 -16.10
N ALA A 239 0.33 -4.33 -17.15
CA ALA A 239 0.96 -4.71 -18.40
C ALA A 239 1.69 -3.51 -19.05
N PHE A 240 1.05 -2.35 -19.10
CA PHE A 240 1.65 -1.11 -19.59
C PHE A 240 2.89 -0.73 -18.79
N SER A 241 2.81 -0.75 -17.45
CA SER A 241 3.95 -0.42 -16.58
C SER A 241 5.18 -1.27 -16.90
N ARG A 242 5.00 -2.58 -17.14
CA ARG A 242 6.10 -3.45 -17.57
C ARG A 242 6.67 -3.08 -18.93
N LYS A 243 5.80 -2.83 -19.91
CA LYS A 243 6.21 -2.49 -21.28
C LYS A 243 6.97 -1.17 -21.35
N ILE A 244 6.74 -0.25 -20.43
CA ILE A 244 7.46 1.02 -20.32
C ILE A 244 8.68 0.98 -19.39
N GLY A 245 9.10 -0.24 -18.95
CA GLY A 245 10.38 -0.46 -18.27
C GLY A 245 10.33 -0.50 -16.74
N TYR A 246 9.14 -0.54 -16.13
CA TYR A 246 9.00 -0.87 -14.70
C TYR A 246 8.94 -2.37 -14.46
N GLY A 247 9.21 -2.82 -13.24
CA GLY A 247 9.08 -4.24 -12.86
C GLY A 247 7.65 -4.77 -12.87
N GLY A 248 6.68 -3.89 -12.83
CA GLY A 248 5.24 -4.19 -12.76
C GLY A 248 4.50 -3.21 -11.87
N LEU A 249 3.27 -3.56 -11.48
CA LEU A 249 2.40 -2.80 -10.60
C LEU A 249 2.11 -3.59 -9.32
N VAL A 250 2.36 -2.97 -8.17
CA VAL A 250 2.04 -3.53 -6.85
C VAL A 250 0.94 -2.70 -6.18
N ILE A 251 -0.15 -3.35 -5.82
CA ILE A 251 -1.31 -2.71 -5.21
C ILE A 251 -1.49 -3.17 -3.78
N PHE A 252 -1.66 -2.22 -2.87
CA PHE A 252 -1.98 -2.46 -1.47
C PHE A 252 -3.40 -1.98 -1.18
N ILE A 253 -4.26 -2.91 -0.73
CA ILE A 253 -5.63 -2.61 -0.32
C ILE A 253 -5.73 -2.85 1.18
N ASP A 254 -5.72 -1.79 1.96
CA ASP A 254 -5.84 -1.86 3.42
C ASP A 254 -7.29 -1.69 3.88
N GLU A 255 -7.53 -1.88 5.17
CA GLU A 255 -8.83 -1.78 5.82
C GLU A 255 -9.91 -2.70 5.22
N CYS A 256 -9.54 -3.91 4.75
CA CYS A 256 -10.48 -4.90 4.20
C CYS A 256 -11.55 -5.35 5.22
N VAL A 257 -11.35 -5.07 6.52
CA VAL A 257 -12.39 -5.24 7.55
C VAL A 257 -13.67 -4.47 7.22
N ASN A 258 -13.61 -3.40 6.41
CA ASN A 258 -14.79 -2.67 5.98
C ASN A 258 -15.68 -3.48 5.02
N LEU A 259 -15.16 -4.47 4.31
CA LEU A 259 -15.96 -5.41 3.54
C LEU A 259 -16.73 -6.36 4.48
N TYR A 260 -16.08 -6.85 5.54
CA TYR A 260 -16.71 -7.66 6.57
C TYR A 260 -17.86 -6.92 7.27
N LYS A 261 -17.73 -5.60 7.46
CA LYS A 261 -18.75 -4.75 8.12
C LYS A 261 -19.97 -4.48 7.23
N ILE A 262 -19.95 -4.77 5.92
CA ILE A 262 -21.11 -4.55 5.03
C ILE A 262 -22.32 -5.32 5.57
N PRO A 263 -23.44 -4.64 5.95
CA PRO A 263 -24.60 -5.32 6.54
C PRO A 263 -25.31 -6.25 5.55
N ASN A 264 -25.54 -5.77 4.33
CA ASN A 264 -26.23 -6.52 3.29
C ASN A 264 -25.36 -7.68 2.79
N ARG A 265 -25.91 -8.90 2.87
CA ARG A 265 -25.21 -10.14 2.50
C ARG A 265 -24.81 -10.15 1.03
N ILE A 266 -25.73 -9.82 0.12
CA ILE A 266 -25.50 -9.85 -1.34
C ILE A 266 -24.40 -8.87 -1.69
N SER A 267 -24.46 -7.64 -1.19
CA SER A 267 -23.42 -6.64 -1.42
C SER A 267 -22.05 -7.08 -0.90
N ARG A 268 -22.00 -7.79 0.24
CA ARG A 268 -20.76 -8.34 0.79
C ARG A 268 -20.22 -9.47 -0.06
N GLU A 269 -21.06 -10.41 -0.50
CA GLU A 269 -20.70 -11.51 -1.37
C GLU A 269 -20.19 -11.01 -2.74
N ASN A 270 -20.78 -9.98 -3.34
CA ASN A 270 -20.30 -9.36 -4.57
C ASN A 270 -18.86 -8.82 -4.42
N ASN A 271 -18.50 -8.29 -3.25
CA ASN A 271 -17.12 -7.87 -2.98
C ASN A 271 -16.18 -9.08 -2.85
N TYR A 272 -16.63 -10.17 -2.24
CA TYR A 272 -15.85 -11.41 -2.13
C TYR A 272 -15.69 -12.11 -3.47
N GLU A 273 -16.70 -12.05 -4.33
CA GLU A 273 -16.61 -12.51 -5.72
C GLU A 273 -15.58 -11.71 -6.53
N LYS A 274 -15.50 -10.38 -6.31
CA LYS A 274 -14.44 -9.58 -6.93
C LYS A 274 -13.05 -10.00 -6.44
N ILE A 275 -12.86 -10.27 -5.14
CA ILE A 275 -11.60 -10.82 -4.61
C ILE A 275 -11.30 -12.18 -5.24
N LEU A 276 -12.31 -13.07 -5.38
CA LEU A 276 -12.14 -14.37 -6.02
C LEU A 276 -11.71 -14.23 -7.49
N SER A 277 -12.33 -13.31 -8.23
CA SER A 277 -11.96 -13.01 -9.62
C SER A 277 -10.51 -12.57 -9.73
N ILE A 278 -10.08 -11.63 -8.87
CA ILE A 278 -8.69 -11.16 -8.80
C ILE A 278 -7.73 -12.31 -8.49
N PHE A 279 -8.05 -13.11 -7.48
CA PHE A 279 -7.23 -14.25 -7.06
C PHE A 279 -7.13 -15.32 -8.16
N ASN A 280 -8.24 -15.64 -8.84
CA ASN A 280 -8.22 -16.57 -9.95
C ASN A 280 -7.40 -16.06 -11.14
N ASP A 281 -7.51 -14.78 -11.48
CA ASP A 281 -6.75 -14.17 -12.58
C ASP A 281 -5.24 -14.25 -12.32
N THR A 282 -4.80 -14.02 -11.07
CA THR A 282 -3.38 -14.16 -10.73
C THR A 282 -2.91 -15.61 -10.80
N LEU A 283 -3.72 -16.57 -10.34
CA LEU A 283 -3.37 -18.00 -10.44
C LEU A 283 -3.35 -18.52 -11.88
N GLN A 284 -4.15 -17.92 -12.78
CA GLN A 284 -4.28 -18.34 -14.19
C GLN A 284 -3.35 -17.55 -15.13
N GLY A 285 -2.50 -16.66 -14.60
CA GLY A 285 -1.60 -15.85 -15.41
C GLY A 285 -2.29 -14.77 -16.26
N LYS A 286 -3.54 -14.39 -15.90
CA LYS A 286 -4.32 -13.36 -16.62
C LYS A 286 -4.06 -11.93 -16.12
N ALA A 287 -3.22 -11.78 -15.11
CA ALA A 287 -2.88 -10.50 -14.49
C ALA A 287 -1.36 -10.26 -14.54
N GLU A 288 -0.78 -10.34 -15.72
CA GLU A 288 0.65 -10.22 -15.97
C GLU A 288 1.23 -8.94 -15.36
N GLY A 289 2.32 -9.08 -14.58
CA GLY A 289 3.00 -7.94 -13.98
C GLY A 289 2.26 -7.29 -12.82
N LEU A 290 1.27 -7.96 -12.22
CA LEU A 290 0.44 -7.41 -11.15
C LEU A 290 0.60 -8.22 -9.86
N GLU A 291 0.88 -7.51 -8.77
CA GLU A 291 0.72 -8.03 -7.41
C GLU A 291 -0.35 -7.23 -6.67
N ILE A 292 -1.26 -7.94 -5.97
CA ILE A 292 -2.26 -7.30 -5.11
C ILE A 292 -2.19 -7.89 -3.71
N ILE A 293 -2.07 -7.01 -2.71
CA ILE A 293 -2.00 -7.37 -1.30
C ILE A 293 -3.22 -6.80 -0.58
N PHE A 294 -4.08 -7.69 -0.06
CA PHE A 294 -5.25 -7.34 0.74
C PHE A 294 -4.89 -7.42 2.22
N ALA A 295 -5.03 -6.33 2.96
CA ALA A 295 -4.76 -6.30 4.39
C ALA A 295 -6.05 -6.24 5.22
N GLY A 296 -6.18 -7.14 6.18
CA GLY A 296 -7.39 -7.28 6.98
C GLY A 296 -7.14 -7.87 8.36
N THR A 297 -8.24 -8.05 9.09
CA THR A 297 -8.25 -8.67 10.42
C THR A 297 -8.54 -10.17 10.35
N PRO A 298 -8.25 -10.96 11.39
CA PRO A 298 -8.65 -12.37 11.45
C PRO A 298 -10.16 -12.57 11.20
N GLN A 299 -11.00 -11.68 11.70
CA GLN A 299 -12.45 -11.76 11.48
C GLN A 299 -12.81 -11.61 9.99
N PHE A 300 -12.15 -10.70 9.28
CA PHE A 300 -12.34 -10.55 7.83
C PHE A 300 -12.07 -11.83 7.07
N LEU A 301 -11.05 -12.60 7.46
CA LEU A 301 -10.68 -13.85 6.80
C LEU A 301 -11.51 -15.04 7.30
N GLU A 302 -11.53 -15.27 8.63
CA GLU A 302 -11.83 -16.57 9.23
C GLU A 302 -13.28 -16.72 9.68
N ASP A 303 -14.02 -15.63 9.86
CA ASP A 303 -15.42 -15.71 10.28
C ASP A 303 -16.26 -16.44 9.21
N THR A 304 -16.76 -17.61 9.60
CA THR A 304 -17.52 -18.49 8.69
C THR A 304 -18.93 -17.98 8.37
N ARG A 305 -19.39 -16.92 9.04
CA ARG A 305 -20.71 -16.30 8.77
C ARG A 305 -20.60 -15.06 7.89
N ARG A 306 -19.53 -14.29 8.02
CA ARG A 306 -19.41 -12.98 7.37
C ARG A 306 -18.03 -12.72 6.74
N GLY A 307 -16.96 -13.42 7.14
CA GLY A 307 -15.62 -13.30 6.60
C GLY A 307 -15.48 -13.95 5.22
N LEU A 308 -14.27 -13.94 4.68
CA LEU A 308 -13.97 -14.59 3.40
C LEU A 308 -14.29 -16.08 3.42
N PHE A 309 -14.15 -16.75 4.57
CA PHE A 309 -14.48 -18.17 4.74
C PHE A 309 -16.00 -18.46 4.76
N SER A 310 -16.85 -17.43 4.79
CA SER A 310 -18.28 -17.58 4.53
C SER A 310 -18.61 -17.82 3.06
N TYR A 311 -17.69 -17.46 2.15
CA TYR A 311 -17.81 -17.65 0.72
C TYR A 311 -17.00 -18.90 0.28
N GLU A 312 -17.72 -20.00 0.03
CA GLU A 312 -17.15 -21.35 -0.14
C GLU A 312 -16.05 -21.40 -1.21
N ALA A 313 -16.24 -20.67 -2.31
CA ALA A 313 -15.28 -20.64 -3.41
C ALA A 313 -13.93 -20.00 -3.02
N LEU A 314 -13.90 -19.02 -2.11
CA LEU A 314 -12.67 -18.47 -1.54
C LEU A 314 -12.12 -19.38 -0.46
N ARG A 315 -13.02 -19.90 0.40
CA ARG A 315 -12.62 -20.79 1.49
C ARG A 315 -11.82 -21.98 0.97
N SER A 316 -12.32 -22.71 -0.02
CA SER A 316 -11.63 -23.87 -0.60
C SER A 316 -10.22 -23.50 -1.11
N ARG A 317 -10.08 -22.39 -1.82
CA ARG A 317 -8.79 -21.94 -2.37
C ARG A 317 -7.80 -21.41 -1.33
N LEU A 318 -8.29 -20.78 -0.28
CA LEU A 318 -7.44 -20.21 0.76
C LEU A 318 -7.04 -21.25 1.82
N VAL A 319 -7.95 -22.20 2.16
CA VAL A 319 -7.69 -23.24 3.15
C VAL A 319 -6.82 -24.36 2.57
N ASP A 320 -7.04 -24.77 1.33
CA ASP A 320 -6.30 -25.87 0.70
C ASP A 320 -4.80 -25.54 0.49
N ASN A 321 -4.45 -24.25 0.46
CA ASN A 321 -3.06 -23.79 0.41
C ASN A 321 -2.38 -23.73 1.80
N MET A 322 -3.07 -24.11 2.88
CA MET A 322 -2.49 -24.20 4.22
C MET A 322 -1.95 -25.61 4.45
N PHE A 323 -0.70 -25.85 4.09
CA PHE A 323 0.01 -27.06 4.47
C PHE A 323 0.23 -27.09 5.99
N GLY A 324 -0.57 -27.86 6.69
CA GLY A 324 -0.45 -28.11 8.12
C GLY A 324 -1.74 -27.86 8.89
N LYS A 325 -2.29 -28.91 9.48
CA LYS A 325 -3.52 -28.85 10.31
C LYS A 325 -3.29 -28.22 11.69
N ASP A 326 -2.06 -27.83 12.00
CA ASP A 326 -1.71 -27.28 13.32
C ASP A 326 -1.31 -25.81 13.21
N PRO A 327 -2.12 -24.87 13.76
CA PRO A 327 -1.78 -23.44 13.78
C PRO A 327 -0.47 -23.12 14.53
N ALA A 328 -0.03 -24.01 15.44
CA ALA A 328 1.23 -23.86 16.17
C ALA A 328 2.46 -24.33 15.37
N ALA A 329 2.25 -25.13 14.32
CA ALA A 329 3.32 -25.65 13.45
C ALA A 329 3.58 -24.79 12.21
N ILE A 330 2.87 -23.65 12.03
CA ILE A 330 3.15 -22.68 10.97
C ILE A 330 4.44 -21.93 11.40
N THR A 331 5.55 -22.62 11.27
CA THR A 331 6.87 -22.01 11.29
C THR A 331 6.95 -20.96 10.17
N SER A 332 7.81 -19.96 10.33
CA SER A 332 8.07 -18.87 9.37
C SER A 332 8.22 -19.32 7.89
N SER A 333 8.58 -20.58 7.66
CA SER A 333 8.66 -21.20 6.32
C SER A 333 7.30 -21.49 5.67
N GLY A 334 6.23 -21.75 6.42
CA GLY A 334 4.88 -21.97 5.86
C GLY A 334 4.23 -20.70 5.34
N GLN A 335 4.59 -19.54 5.90
CA GLN A 335 4.11 -18.23 5.45
C GLN A 335 4.69 -17.78 4.09
N MET A 336 5.81 -18.38 3.67
CA MET A 336 6.47 -18.04 2.41
C MET A 336 5.76 -18.59 1.16
N PHE A 337 4.98 -19.65 1.27
CA PHE A 337 4.44 -20.37 0.12
C PHE A 337 2.93 -20.20 -0.10
N GLY A 338 2.17 -19.83 0.95
CA GLY A 338 0.72 -19.67 0.86
C GLY A 338 0.30 -18.23 0.56
N PRO A 339 -0.94 -18.02 0.09
CA PRO A 339 -1.46 -16.68 -0.19
C PRO A 339 -1.75 -15.90 1.10
N ILE A 340 -1.89 -16.56 2.25
CA ILE A 340 -2.18 -15.91 3.53
C ILE A 340 -0.90 -15.69 4.32
N MET A 341 -0.61 -14.44 4.61
CA MET A 341 0.47 -14.00 5.50
C MET A 341 -0.13 -13.53 6.82
N ARG A 342 0.14 -14.26 7.91
CA ARG A 342 -0.35 -13.91 9.25
C ARG A 342 0.67 -13.08 9.99
N LEU A 343 0.28 -11.85 10.33
CA LEU A 343 1.14 -10.92 11.04
C LEU A 343 0.93 -11.04 12.55
N ALA A 344 1.93 -11.57 13.23
CA ALA A 344 1.97 -11.61 14.70
C ALA A 344 2.26 -10.21 15.28
N ARG A 345 1.88 -9.98 16.53
CA ARG A 345 2.35 -8.82 17.29
C ARG A 345 3.86 -8.96 17.51
N LEU A 346 4.54 -7.82 17.64
CA LEU A 346 5.93 -7.82 18.07
C LEU A 346 6.03 -8.39 19.48
N SER A 347 7.04 -9.23 19.71
CA SER A 347 7.38 -9.72 21.05
C SER A 347 7.98 -8.59 21.90
N ASP A 348 8.07 -8.80 23.21
CA ASP A 348 8.68 -7.82 24.14
C ASP A 348 10.14 -7.54 23.76
N ASP A 349 10.89 -8.57 23.35
CA ASP A 349 12.27 -8.40 22.88
C ASP A 349 12.35 -7.59 21.58
N GLU A 350 11.42 -7.81 20.65
CA GLU A 350 11.33 -7.03 19.42
C GLU A 350 10.92 -5.57 19.69
N LEU A 351 10.01 -5.34 20.64
CA LEU A 351 9.64 -4.00 21.09
C LEU A 351 10.82 -3.30 21.77
N LEU A 352 11.57 -3.99 22.61
CA LEU A 352 12.77 -3.45 23.23
C LEU A 352 13.84 -3.10 22.19
N ALA A 353 14.07 -4.00 21.22
CA ALA A 353 14.96 -3.71 20.09
C ALA A 353 14.50 -2.51 19.27
N LEU A 354 13.18 -2.32 19.12
CA LEU A 354 12.61 -1.15 18.44
C LEU A 354 12.86 0.13 19.22
N LEU A 355 12.67 0.14 20.55
CA LEU A 355 12.98 1.29 21.41
C LEU A 355 14.48 1.65 21.35
N ALA A 356 15.36 0.64 21.44
CA ALA A 356 16.81 0.87 21.31
C ALA A 356 17.17 1.51 19.95
N ARG A 357 16.55 1.05 18.86
CA ARG A 357 16.73 1.62 17.52
C ARG A 357 16.22 3.06 17.43
N VAL A 358 15.05 3.34 17.99
CA VAL A 358 14.47 4.68 18.06
C VAL A 358 15.38 5.62 18.87
N THR A 359 15.98 5.16 19.96
CA THR A 359 16.96 5.94 20.75
C THR A 359 18.16 6.35 19.91
N VAL A 360 18.76 5.43 19.16
CA VAL A 360 19.89 5.74 18.27
C VAL A 360 19.51 6.77 17.19
N LEU A 361 18.32 6.64 16.59
CA LEU A 361 17.82 7.59 15.59
C LEU A 361 17.57 8.97 16.21
N PHE A 362 17.00 9.01 17.42
CA PHE A 362 16.77 10.23 18.17
C PHE A 362 18.07 10.96 18.49
N GLN A 363 19.07 10.24 19.03
CA GLN A 363 20.39 10.78 19.34
C GLN A 363 21.10 11.35 18.10
N ARG A 364 20.98 10.69 16.95
CA ARG A 364 21.55 11.18 15.67
C ARG A 364 20.93 12.49 15.20
N ASN A 365 19.67 12.72 15.53
CA ASN A 365 18.93 13.89 15.05
C ASN A 365 19.02 15.07 16.01
N TYR A 366 18.89 14.82 17.30
CA TYR A 366 18.72 15.85 18.32
C TYR A 366 19.94 15.99 19.24
N GLY A 367 20.81 15.01 19.32
CA GLY A 367 21.97 15.01 20.20
C GLY A 367 21.92 13.89 21.26
N ALA A 368 22.96 13.81 22.07
CA ALA A 368 23.12 12.76 23.06
C ALA A 368 22.01 12.79 24.13
N VAL A 369 21.42 11.64 24.37
CA VAL A 369 20.51 11.36 25.48
C VAL A 369 21.04 10.12 26.20
N ASP A 370 21.27 10.21 27.51
CA ASP A 370 21.74 9.09 28.33
C ASP A 370 20.55 8.27 28.81
N VAL A 371 20.29 7.14 28.15
CA VAL A 371 19.26 6.15 28.51
C VAL A 371 19.88 4.78 28.57
N LYS A 372 19.81 4.13 29.71
CA LYS A 372 20.34 2.78 29.93
C LYS A 372 19.38 1.72 29.40
N PRO A 373 19.88 0.53 29.00
CA PRO A 373 19.03 -0.58 28.55
C PRO A 373 17.97 -1.00 29.59
N GLU A 374 18.32 -0.95 30.89
CA GLU A 374 17.38 -1.27 31.97
C GLU A 374 16.22 -0.26 32.01
N GLU A 375 16.49 1.02 31.82
CA GLU A 375 15.46 2.06 31.82
C GLU A 375 14.51 1.95 30.63
N MET A 376 15.00 1.51 29.46
CA MET A 376 14.15 1.20 28.30
C MET A 376 13.23 0.03 28.59
N ARG A 377 13.75 -1.01 29.25
CA ARG A 377 12.97 -2.19 29.66
C ARG A 377 11.91 -1.82 30.68
N ASP A 378 12.27 -1.07 31.72
CA ASP A 378 11.33 -0.58 32.74
C ASP A 378 10.23 0.28 32.13
N PHE A 379 10.57 1.14 31.17
CA PHE A 379 9.59 1.94 30.42
C PHE A 379 8.65 1.04 29.62
N LEU A 380 9.17 0.03 28.91
CA LEU A 380 8.34 -0.90 28.15
C LEU A 380 7.35 -1.64 29.06
N TYR A 381 7.81 -2.20 30.17
CA TYR A 381 6.95 -2.89 31.13
C TYR A 381 5.93 -1.94 31.76
N PHE A 382 6.32 -0.71 32.09
CA PHE A 382 5.39 0.31 32.55
C PHE A 382 4.26 0.57 31.53
N MET A 383 4.57 0.58 30.24
CA MET A 383 3.58 0.76 29.17
C MET A 383 2.66 -0.48 29.03
N LEU A 384 3.21 -1.67 29.19
CA LEU A 384 2.48 -2.95 29.06
C LEU A 384 1.61 -3.24 30.29
N ASP A 385 2.05 -2.89 31.49
CA ASP A 385 1.33 -3.14 32.76
C ASP A 385 0.12 -2.22 32.98
N ARG A 386 -0.07 -1.20 32.16
CA ARG A 386 -1.27 -0.36 32.25
C ARG A 386 -2.51 -1.23 32.02
N ALA A 387 -3.47 -1.21 32.97
CA ALA A 387 -4.66 -2.05 33.00
C ALA A 387 -5.32 -2.14 31.63
N GLY A 388 -5.48 -3.35 31.09
CA GLY A 388 -6.02 -3.61 29.76
C GLY A 388 -5.01 -3.49 28.61
N ALA A 389 -3.74 -3.25 28.87
CA ALA A 389 -2.69 -3.09 27.87
C ALA A 389 -2.50 -4.34 26.99
N ASP A 390 -2.69 -5.52 27.51
CA ASP A 390 -2.59 -6.80 26.78
C ASP A 390 -3.48 -6.86 25.53
N THR A 391 -4.52 -6.05 25.50
CA THR A 391 -5.46 -6.03 24.37
C THR A 391 -5.41 -4.75 23.56
N MET A 392 -4.88 -3.65 24.07
CA MET A 392 -5.12 -2.32 23.51
C MET A 392 -3.88 -1.50 23.14
N ILE A 393 -2.71 -1.70 23.78
CA ILE A 393 -1.56 -0.84 23.46
C ILE A 393 -0.85 -1.30 22.17
N THR A 394 -0.57 -0.35 21.30
CA THR A 394 0.04 -0.61 20.00
C THR A 394 1.51 -0.17 20.00
N PRO A 395 2.40 -0.77 19.16
CA PRO A 395 3.76 -0.28 18.99
C PRO A 395 3.83 1.21 18.67
N ARG A 396 2.84 1.73 17.96
CA ARG A 396 2.71 3.16 17.61
C ARG A 396 2.58 4.02 18.87
N GLU A 397 1.75 3.61 19.80
CA GLU A 397 1.54 4.35 21.07
C GLU A 397 2.77 4.27 21.97
N ILE A 398 3.42 3.10 22.04
CA ILE A 398 4.66 2.91 22.79
C ILE A 398 5.76 3.83 22.25
N ILE A 399 5.98 3.84 20.92
CA ILE A 399 7.01 4.69 20.29
C ILE A 399 6.70 6.17 20.51
N ARG A 400 5.44 6.58 20.36
CA ARG A 400 5.02 7.98 20.57
C ARG A 400 5.30 8.43 21.99
N ALA A 401 4.89 7.65 22.99
CA ALA A 401 5.15 7.94 24.41
C ALA A 401 6.65 7.96 24.70
N TYR A 402 7.40 7.02 24.12
CA TYR A 402 8.84 6.95 24.31
C TYR A 402 9.58 8.16 23.72
N LEU A 403 9.25 8.59 22.51
CA LEU A 403 9.83 9.79 21.90
C LEU A 403 9.52 11.05 22.71
N THR A 404 8.30 11.16 23.25
CA THR A 404 7.94 12.26 24.15
C THR A 404 8.81 12.23 25.40
N ALA A 405 8.99 11.05 26.02
CA ALA A 405 9.82 10.90 27.21
C ALA A 405 11.30 11.23 26.92
N LEU A 406 11.86 10.80 25.79
CA LEU A 406 13.23 11.17 25.38
C LEU A 406 13.39 12.69 25.21
N GLY A 407 12.39 13.35 24.62
CA GLY A 407 12.39 14.82 24.48
C GLY A 407 12.41 15.52 25.83
N LEU A 408 11.64 15.03 26.81
CA LEU A 408 11.60 15.58 28.17
C LEU A 408 12.90 15.30 28.93
N VAL A 409 13.52 14.12 28.80
CA VAL A 409 14.84 13.83 29.36
C VAL A 409 15.87 14.82 28.83
N MET A 410 15.89 15.08 27.52
CA MET A 410 16.84 15.99 26.88
C MET A 410 16.65 17.46 27.35
N GLN A 411 15.40 17.88 27.63
CA GLN A 411 15.08 19.23 28.08
C GLN A 411 15.27 19.45 29.60
N SER A 412 15.41 18.37 30.36
CA SER A 412 15.49 18.42 31.81
C SER A 412 16.94 18.28 32.25
N ASP A 413 17.45 19.23 33.04
CA ASP A 413 18.80 19.14 33.62
C ASP A 413 18.92 17.91 34.54
N GLY A 414 19.55 16.83 34.02
CA GLY A 414 19.94 15.65 34.76
C GLY A 414 18.85 14.68 35.19
N LYS A 415 17.58 14.84 34.75
CA LYS A 415 16.52 13.86 35.04
C LYS A 415 16.66 12.62 34.16
N ARG A 416 16.45 11.47 34.78
CA ARG A 416 16.47 10.19 34.10
C ARG A 416 15.08 9.74 33.59
N LEU A 417 15.06 8.84 32.62
CA LEU A 417 13.82 8.36 32.00
C LEU A 417 12.76 7.89 33.04
N PRO A 418 13.08 7.12 34.10
CA PRO A 418 12.09 6.72 35.11
C PRO A 418 11.45 7.87 35.88
N GLU A 419 12.16 8.99 36.07
CA GLU A 419 11.62 10.17 36.77
C GLU A 419 10.59 10.93 35.91
N ILE A 420 10.72 10.82 34.58
CA ILE A 420 9.82 11.48 33.65
C ILE A 420 8.48 10.74 33.59
N TYR A 421 8.47 9.43 33.27
CA TYR A 421 7.20 8.74 33.05
C TYR A 421 6.45 8.39 34.34
N LYS A 422 7.12 8.30 35.51
CA LYS A 422 6.45 8.11 36.80
C LYS A 422 5.75 9.39 37.34
N LYS A 423 6.26 10.58 37.01
CA LYS A 423 5.67 11.86 37.44
C LYS A 423 4.56 12.34 36.51
N GLU A 424 4.67 12.13 35.21
CA GLU A 424 3.77 12.72 34.22
C GLU A 424 2.69 11.76 33.73
N HIS A 425 2.11 10.96 34.64
CA HIS A 425 1.08 9.97 34.33
C HIS A 425 -0.11 10.51 33.53
N SER A 426 -0.34 11.84 33.52
CA SER A 426 -1.47 12.48 32.85
C SER A 426 -1.16 13.09 31.50
N VAL A 427 0.13 13.31 31.17
CA VAL A 427 0.55 14.07 29.96
C VAL A 427 0.92 13.15 28.80
N LEU A 428 1.43 11.93 29.09
CA LEU A 428 1.99 11.04 28.08
C LEU A 428 0.94 10.35 27.19
N ILE A 429 -0.32 10.27 27.63
CA ILE A 429 -1.44 9.73 26.81
C ILE A 429 -2.68 10.59 27.03
N PRO A 430 -3.22 11.25 26.00
CA PRO A 430 -4.52 11.87 26.10
C PRO A 430 -5.54 10.79 26.51
N LYS A 431 -6.32 11.03 27.57
CA LYS A 431 -7.50 10.22 27.86
C LYS A 431 -8.36 10.20 26.60
N GLN A 432 -8.46 9.06 25.94
CA GLN A 432 -9.61 8.85 25.06
C GLN A 432 -10.84 8.92 25.98
N GLU A 433 -11.57 10.01 25.91
CA GLU A 433 -12.91 10.04 26.44
C GLU A 433 -13.68 8.94 25.70
N SER A 434 -13.91 7.84 26.38
CA SER A 434 -14.93 6.88 25.99
C SER A 434 -16.25 7.64 26.08
N LYS A 435 -16.70 8.22 24.98
CA LYS A 435 -18.11 8.53 24.82
C LYS A 435 -18.82 7.19 24.82
N SER A 436 -19.25 6.75 25.99
CA SER A 436 -20.36 5.81 26.12
C SER A 436 -21.53 6.53 25.47
N VAL A 437 -21.81 6.15 24.24
CA VAL A 437 -23.15 6.41 23.68
C VAL A 437 -24.04 5.44 24.45
N ASP A 438 -24.73 5.96 25.44
CA ASP A 438 -25.89 5.29 26.04
C ASP A 438 -26.91 5.10 24.92
N PHE A 439 -26.94 3.89 24.40
CA PHE A 439 -27.93 3.46 23.43
C PHE A 439 -29.17 3.09 24.24
N ASP A 440 -30.16 3.99 24.30
CA ASP A 440 -31.47 3.74 24.83
C ASP A 440 -32.35 3.06 23.76
N PRO A 441 -32.73 1.79 23.92
CA PRO A 441 -33.50 1.06 22.91
C PRO A 441 -34.97 1.52 22.78
N GLU A 442 -35.45 2.42 23.62
CA GLU A 442 -36.88 2.79 23.66
C GLU A 442 -37.28 4.03 22.86
N THR A 443 -36.35 4.66 22.13
CA THR A 443 -36.63 5.87 21.33
C THR A 443 -36.68 5.61 19.83
N ILE A 444 -37.24 4.51 19.35
CA ILE A 444 -37.64 4.37 17.95
C ILE A 444 -39.14 4.29 17.86
N GLU A 445 -39.79 5.42 17.62
CA GLU A 445 -41.15 5.44 17.06
C GLU A 445 -41.08 5.11 15.56
N PHE A 446 -42.06 4.29 15.10
CA PHE A 446 -42.22 3.67 13.78
C PHE A 446 -42.44 4.68 12.64
#